data_9e587df6ce33f7ba4f938f63d734b1bf
#
_entry.id   9e587df6ce33f7ba4f938f63d734b1bf
#
_cell.length_a   1.000
_cell.length_b   1.000
_cell.length_c   1.000
_cell.angle_alpha   90.00
_cell.angle_beta   90.00
_cell.angle_gamma   90.00
#
_symmetry.space_group_name_H-M   'P 1'
#
loop_
_entity.id
_entity.type
_entity.pdbx_description
1 polymer ?
#
loop_
_entity_poly.entity_id
_entity_poly.type
_entity_poly.pdbx_seq_one_letter_code
_entity_poly.pdbx_strand_id
1 'polypeptide(L)'
;TSGFQDVECSAACRLRRVGWLVERDTHVALSPEVVDFIRFQVEHQKFGELAAGPVSQKLIQIFFATNALKKDDGLPPGVTAKPKPVARLGVIGSGFMGAGIAGTAVTTAGVDVRLKDTELPRVGKGLKAATDILSGRLKRRRITLPEFQRLTALLAGTTDYAGFQRTDLVIEAVFEELSLKRKVLADTEAATPPESIFATNTSTIPISDIAAEARRPGQVLGMHFFSPVD
;
A
#
# COMPACT_ATOMS: atom_id res chain seq x y z
N THR A 1 -0.79 28.26 19.89
CA THR A 1 -0.93 29.10 21.09
C THR A 1 -2.39 29.45 21.40
N SER A 2 -3.32 29.42 20.43
CA SER A 2 -4.75 29.72 20.66
C SER A 2 -5.52 28.59 21.35
N GLY A 3 -5.15 27.34 21.15
CA GLY A 3 -5.84 26.20 21.74
C GLY A 3 -5.66 26.02 23.25
N PHE A 4 -4.56 26.49 23.79
CA PHE A 4 -4.26 26.39 25.23
C PHE A 4 -5.08 27.41 26.06
N GLN A 5 -5.30 28.62 25.52
CA GLN A 5 -6.11 29.63 26.20
C GLN A 5 -7.59 29.25 26.31
N ASP A 6 -8.14 28.57 25.28
CA ASP A 6 -9.53 28.13 25.28
C ASP A 6 -9.80 26.98 26.27
N VAL A 7 -8.81 26.09 26.49
CA VAL A 7 -8.91 25.01 27.49
C VAL A 7 -8.85 25.56 28.90
N GLU A 8 -7.98 26.54 29.17
CA GLU A 8 -7.91 27.20 30.47
C GLU A 8 -9.18 27.99 30.80
N CYS A 9 -9.73 28.70 29.81
CA CYS A 9 -10.99 29.43 29.99
C CYS A 9 -12.19 28.49 30.24
N SER A 10 -12.24 27.35 29.57
CA SER A 10 -13.34 26.37 29.77
C SER A 10 -13.22 25.63 31.11
N ALA A 11 -12.02 25.35 31.58
CA ALA A 11 -11.78 24.75 32.91
C ALA A 11 -12.15 25.73 34.04
N ALA A 12 -11.74 26.98 33.92
CA ALA A 12 -12.10 28.03 34.89
C ALA A 12 -13.61 28.29 34.95
N CYS A 13 -14.33 28.27 33.83
CA CYS A 13 -15.79 28.37 33.78
C CYS A 13 -16.52 27.20 34.45
N ARG A 14 -15.97 25.98 34.39
CA ARG A 14 -16.54 24.81 35.07
C ARG A 14 -16.24 24.78 36.55
N LEU A 15 -15.09 25.26 37.00
CA LEU A 15 -14.75 25.42 38.43
C LEU A 15 -15.68 26.41 39.14
N ARG A 16 -16.19 27.44 38.44
CA ARG A 16 -17.21 28.35 39.01
C ARG A 16 -18.53 27.63 39.37
N ARG A 17 -18.93 26.59 38.68
CA ARG A 17 -20.14 25.81 39.01
C ARG A 17 -19.99 24.93 40.25
N VAL A 18 -18.76 24.70 40.71
CA VAL A 18 -18.46 23.89 41.90
C VAL A 18 -18.20 24.78 43.13
N GLY A 19 -18.49 26.11 43.05
CA GLY A 19 -18.40 26.99 44.19
C GLY A 19 -17.04 27.54 44.55
N TRP A 20 -16.04 27.44 43.64
CA TRP A 20 -14.72 28.02 43.85
C TRP A 20 -14.66 29.42 43.25
N LEU A 21 -14.44 30.43 44.07
CA LEU A 21 -14.13 31.80 43.66
C LEU A 21 -12.70 31.85 43.19
N VAL A 22 -12.50 32.06 41.89
CA VAL A 22 -11.18 32.39 41.30
C VAL A 22 -11.16 33.92 41.19
N GLU A 23 -10.48 34.61 42.11
CA GLU A 23 -10.15 36.04 41.96
C GLU A 23 -9.17 36.24 40.81
N ARG A 24 -9.32 37.34 40.06
CA ARG A 24 -8.70 37.57 38.76
C ARG A 24 -7.18 37.65 38.72
N ASP A 25 -6.50 37.74 39.86
CA ASP A 25 -5.06 38.03 39.94
C ASP A 25 -4.24 37.07 40.81
N THR A 26 -4.82 35.92 41.20
CA THR A 26 -4.06 34.87 41.87
C THR A 26 -3.75 33.71 40.95
N HIS A 27 -2.48 33.48 40.68
CA HIS A 27 -2.01 32.21 40.10
C HIS A 27 -2.26 31.09 41.13
N VAL A 28 -3.42 30.48 41.07
CA VAL A 28 -3.71 29.27 41.87
C VAL A 28 -2.98 28.12 41.21
N ALA A 29 -1.84 27.73 41.75
CA ALA A 29 -1.19 26.50 41.40
C ALA A 29 -2.09 25.34 41.86
N LEU A 30 -2.75 24.65 40.92
CA LEU A 30 -3.50 23.43 41.21
C LEU A 30 -2.50 22.33 41.62
N SER A 31 -2.84 21.53 42.63
CA SER A 31 -2.01 20.39 43.00
C SER A 31 -1.95 19.38 41.81
N PRO A 32 -0.87 18.61 41.70
CA PRO A 32 -0.73 17.61 40.64
C PRO A 32 -1.95 16.66 40.55
N GLU A 33 -2.51 16.26 41.68
CA GLU A 33 -3.67 15.37 41.76
C GLU A 33 -4.92 15.99 41.16
N VAL A 34 -5.14 17.30 41.36
CA VAL A 34 -6.28 18.05 40.79
C VAL A 34 -6.09 18.19 39.29
N VAL A 35 -4.87 18.45 38.82
CA VAL A 35 -4.54 18.54 37.40
C VAL A 35 -4.80 17.18 36.72
N ASP A 36 -4.33 16.09 37.32
CA ASP A 36 -4.52 14.72 36.81
C ASP A 36 -5.99 14.31 36.78
N PHE A 37 -6.76 14.68 37.84
CA PHE A 37 -8.19 14.44 37.85
C PHE A 37 -8.93 15.19 36.73
N ILE A 38 -8.61 16.48 36.52
CA ILE A 38 -9.23 17.27 35.44
C ILE A 38 -8.85 16.68 34.07
N ARG A 39 -7.57 16.32 33.88
CA ARG A 39 -7.09 15.68 32.65
C ARG A 39 -7.86 14.38 32.38
N PHE A 40 -7.97 13.49 33.37
CA PHE A 40 -8.71 12.24 33.27
C PHE A 40 -10.18 12.47 32.88
N GLN A 41 -10.87 13.44 33.47
CA GLN A 41 -12.26 13.75 33.13
C GLN A 41 -12.39 14.27 31.71
N VAL A 42 -11.49 15.13 31.25
CA VAL A 42 -11.50 15.65 29.88
C VAL A 42 -11.20 14.56 28.87
N GLU A 43 -10.20 13.72 29.13
CA GLU A 43 -9.84 12.59 28.27
C GLU A 43 -11.00 11.60 28.16
N HIS A 44 -11.65 11.25 29.27
CA HIS A 44 -12.78 10.32 29.31
C HIS A 44 -13.98 10.85 28.50
N GLN A 45 -14.32 12.14 28.68
CA GLN A 45 -15.39 12.77 27.94
C GLN A 45 -15.06 12.80 26.43
N LYS A 46 -13.85 13.24 26.07
CA LYS A 46 -13.42 13.34 24.67
C LYS A 46 -13.32 11.97 24.00
N PHE A 47 -12.82 10.98 24.71
CA PHE A 47 -12.84 9.60 24.21
C PHE A 47 -14.27 9.12 23.93
N GLY A 48 -15.20 9.35 24.85
CA GLY A 48 -16.61 8.98 24.65
C GLY A 48 -17.24 9.67 23.43
N GLU A 49 -17.03 10.99 23.29
CA GLU A 49 -17.50 11.76 22.13
C GLU A 49 -16.94 11.23 20.80
N LEU A 50 -15.63 10.94 20.77
CA LEU A 50 -14.96 10.41 19.57
C LEU A 50 -15.36 8.95 19.27
N ALA A 51 -15.44 8.10 20.29
CA ALA A 51 -15.80 6.69 20.15
C ALA A 51 -17.24 6.50 19.64
N ALA A 52 -18.18 7.33 20.12
CA ALA A 52 -19.58 7.30 19.68
C ALA A 52 -19.82 8.08 18.37
N GLY A 53 -18.82 8.83 17.91
CA GLY A 53 -18.94 9.69 16.74
C GLY A 53 -19.04 8.95 15.41
N PRO A 54 -19.59 9.59 14.36
CA PRO A 54 -19.79 8.96 13.06
C PRO A 54 -18.46 8.55 12.39
N VAL A 55 -17.38 9.26 12.64
CA VAL A 55 -16.04 8.92 12.12
C VAL A 55 -15.57 7.59 12.70
N SER A 56 -15.69 7.39 14.03
CA SER A 56 -15.33 6.14 14.68
C SER A 56 -16.14 4.96 14.15
N GLN A 57 -17.47 5.14 13.99
CA GLN A 57 -18.33 4.11 13.41
C GLN A 57 -17.87 3.71 12.00
N LYS A 58 -17.46 4.68 11.16
CA LYS A 58 -16.93 4.39 9.82
C LYS A 58 -15.57 3.69 9.85
N LEU A 59 -14.69 4.08 10.75
CA LEU A 59 -13.40 3.39 10.94
C LEU A 59 -13.59 1.94 11.41
N ILE A 60 -14.53 1.69 12.31
CA ILE A 60 -14.90 0.34 12.74
C ILE A 60 -15.46 -0.48 11.56
N GLN A 61 -16.33 0.10 10.74
CA GLN A 61 -16.84 -0.57 9.53
C GLN A 61 -15.71 -0.94 8.57
N ILE A 62 -14.76 -0.02 8.32
CA ILE A 62 -13.57 -0.28 7.48
C ILE A 62 -12.72 -1.39 8.07
N PHE A 63 -12.50 -1.39 9.39
CA PHE A 63 -11.74 -2.44 10.09
C PHE A 63 -12.36 -3.82 9.87
N PHE A 64 -13.68 -3.96 10.08
CA PHE A 64 -14.36 -5.24 9.88
C PHE A 64 -14.41 -5.64 8.40
N ALA A 65 -14.64 -4.71 7.48
CA ALA A 65 -14.61 -4.96 6.04
C ALA A 65 -13.21 -5.46 5.59
N THR A 66 -12.15 -4.79 6.03
CA THR A 66 -10.77 -5.22 5.74
C THR A 66 -10.46 -6.61 6.29
N ASN A 67 -10.95 -6.94 7.48
CA ASN A 67 -10.75 -8.27 8.06
C ASN A 67 -11.60 -9.35 7.37
N ALA A 68 -12.79 -9.00 6.85
CA ALA A 68 -13.59 -9.92 6.04
C ALA A 68 -12.90 -10.23 4.70
N LEU A 69 -12.36 -9.20 4.03
CA LEU A 69 -11.61 -9.37 2.77
C LEU A 69 -10.37 -10.29 2.92
N LYS A 70 -9.72 -10.31 4.08
CA LYS A 70 -8.59 -11.22 4.33
C LYS A 70 -8.99 -12.71 4.32
N LYS A 71 -10.26 -13.00 4.50
CA LYS A 71 -10.82 -14.37 4.51
C LYS A 71 -11.52 -14.73 3.20
N ASP A 72 -11.67 -13.74 2.33
CA ASP A 72 -12.27 -13.90 1.01
C ASP A 72 -11.20 -14.47 0.06
N ASP A 73 -11.44 -15.62 -0.49
CA ASP A 73 -10.59 -16.28 -1.48
C ASP A 73 -10.88 -15.81 -2.92
N GLY A 74 -11.83 -14.88 -3.09
CA GLY A 74 -12.25 -14.34 -4.39
C GLY A 74 -13.00 -15.34 -5.27
N LEU A 75 -13.40 -16.50 -4.72
CA LEU A 75 -14.08 -17.53 -5.49
C LEU A 75 -15.60 -17.46 -5.28
N PRO A 76 -16.41 -17.79 -6.32
CA PRO A 76 -17.84 -17.95 -6.15
C PRO A 76 -18.17 -19.05 -5.13
N PRO A 77 -19.32 -18.96 -4.42
CA PRO A 77 -19.72 -19.97 -3.46
C PRO A 77 -19.73 -21.39 -4.07
N GLY A 78 -19.06 -22.32 -3.40
CA GLY A 78 -18.98 -23.73 -3.84
C GLY A 78 -17.87 -24.03 -4.85
N VAL A 79 -17.10 -23.03 -5.27
CA VAL A 79 -15.92 -23.21 -6.12
C VAL A 79 -14.69 -23.32 -5.24
N THR A 80 -13.84 -24.31 -5.50
CA THR A 80 -12.53 -24.45 -4.87
C THR A 80 -11.44 -24.39 -5.92
N ALA A 81 -10.41 -23.61 -5.69
CA ALA A 81 -9.22 -23.56 -6.54
C ALA A 81 -7.96 -23.69 -5.70
N LYS A 82 -6.97 -24.37 -6.27
CA LYS A 82 -5.63 -24.41 -5.66
C LYS A 82 -4.82 -23.27 -6.26
N PRO A 83 -4.23 -22.37 -5.43
CA PRO A 83 -3.36 -21.31 -5.92
C PRO A 83 -2.14 -21.91 -6.62
N LYS A 84 -1.77 -21.36 -7.77
CA LYS A 84 -0.51 -21.69 -8.44
C LYS A 84 0.61 -20.88 -7.84
N PRO A 85 1.79 -21.45 -7.59
CA PRO A 85 2.95 -20.68 -7.14
C PRO A 85 3.39 -19.72 -8.25
N VAL A 86 3.71 -18.49 -7.87
CA VAL A 86 4.37 -17.51 -8.74
C VAL A 86 5.86 -17.53 -8.41
N ALA A 87 6.66 -18.08 -9.29
CA ALA A 87 8.11 -18.12 -9.13
C ALA A 87 8.82 -17.02 -9.94
N ARG A 88 8.23 -16.60 -11.06
CA ARG A 88 8.79 -15.60 -11.98
C ARG A 88 7.75 -14.53 -12.30
N LEU A 89 8.12 -13.29 -12.00
CA LEU A 89 7.30 -12.09 -12.19
C LEU A 89 7.91 -11.21 -13.29
N GLY A 90 7.12 -10.88 -14.30
CA GLY A 90 7.40 -9.76 -15.20
C GLY A 90 6.78 -8.47 -14.65
N VAL A 91 7.53 -7.37 -14.67
CA VAL A 91 6.99 -6.04 -14.36
C VAL A 91 7.25 -5.13 -15.57
N ILE A 92 6.20 -4.56 -16.14
CA ILE A 92 6.27 -3.69 -17.31
C ILE A 92 5.98 -2.26 -16.90
N GLY A 93 6.94 -1.36 -17.16
CA GLY A 93 7.01 -0.02 -16.62
C GLY A 93 7.95 0.03 -15.44
N SER A 94 9.08 0.71 -15.58
CA SER A 94 10.12 0.84 -14.54
C SER A 94 10.04 2.17 -13.79
N GLY A 95 8.90 2.84 -13.88
CA GLY A 95 8.60 4.04 -13.13
C GLY A 95 8.46 3.78 -11.63
N PHE A 96 7.99 4.79 -10.89
CA PHE A 96 7.85 4.73 -9.44
C PHE A 96 7.09 3.49 -8.95
N MET A 97 5.90 3.21 -9.54
CA MET A 97 5.09 2.06 -9.14
C MET A 97 5.75 0.73 -9.53
N GLY A 98 6.22 0.58 -10.78
CA GLY A 98 6.83 -0.67 -11.21
C GLY A 98 8.12 -1.02 -10.48
N ALA A 99 8.95 -0.02 -10.17
CA ALA A 99 10.14 -0.24 -9.34
C ALA A 99 9.79 -0.64 -7.91
N GLY A 100 8.77 -0.01 -7.31
CA GLY A 100 8.24 -0.37 -6.00
C GLY A 100 7.69 -1.80 -5.97
N ILE A 101 6.87 -2.17 -6.95
CA ILE A 101 6.32 -3.53 -7.11
C ILE A 101 7.46 -4.56 -7.23
N ALA A 102 8.44 -4.29 -8.11
CA ALA A 102 9.59 -5.17 -8.31
C ALA A 102 10.39 -5.38 -7.01
N GLY A 103 10.74 -4.29 -6.34
CA GLY A 103 11.48 -4.32 -5.07
C GLY A 103 10.73 -5.07 -3.97
N THR A 104 9.44 -4.80 -3.82
CA THR A 104 8.58 -5.45 -2.81
C THR A 104 8.37 -6.94 -3.12
N ALA A 105 8.16 -7.31 -4.38
CA ALA A 105 8.02 -8.71 -4.79
C ALA A 105 9.28 -9.53 -4.43
N VAL A 106 10.46 -9.00 -4.72
CA VAL A 106 11.72 -9.67 -4.35
C VAL A 106 11.89 -9.75 -2.84
N THR A 107 11.62 -8.65 -2.11
CA THR A 107 11.87 -8.61 -0.66
C THR A 107 10.88 -9.42 0.16
N THR A 108 9.64 -9.55 -0.30
CA THR A 108 8.55 -10.17 0.47
C THR A 108 8.28 -11.59 0.01
N ALA A 109 8.28 -11.83 -1.30
CA ALA A 109 7.97 -13.12 -1.88
C ALA A 109 9.22 -13.90 -2.34
N GLY A 110 10.38 -13.24 -2.51
CA GLY A 110 11.61 -13.89 -2.95
C GLY A 110 11.53 -14.47 -4.36
N VAL A 111 10.71 -13.86 -5.24
CA VAL A 111 10.49 -14.31 -6.62
C VAL A 111 11.49 -13.67 -7.59
N ASP A 112 11.81 -14.34 -8.68
CA ASP A 112 12.58 -13.77 -9.79
C ASP A 112 11.77 -12.66 -10.47
N VAL A 113 12.35 -11.47 -10.61
CA VAL A 113 11.69 -10.32 -11.23
C VAL A 113 12.42 -9.86 -12.48
N ARG A 114 11.69 -9.79 -13.59
CA ARG A 114 12.14 -9.19 -14.83
C ARG A 114 11.46 -7.82 -15.02
N LEU A 115 12.21 -6.74 -14.79
CA LEU A 115 11.72 -5.36 -14.95
C LEU A 115 11.96 -4.89 -16.39
N LYS A 116 10.88 -4.50 -17.09
CA LYS A 116 10.93 -4.05 -18.48
C LYS A 116 10.52 -2.57 -18.61
N ASP A 117 11.26 -1.85 -19.42
CA ASP A 117 10.85 -0.53 -19.91
C ASP A 117 11.32 -0.36 -21.37
N THR A 118 11.00 0.77 -21.99
CA THR A 118 11.34 1.03 -23.41
C THR A 118 12.83 1.39 -23.62
N GLU A 119 13.51 1.88 -22.58
CA GLU A 119 14.87 2.41 -22.68
C GLU A 119 15.77 1.92 -21.53
N LEU A 120 17.02 1.57 -21.81
CA LEU A 120 17.99 1.14 -20.80
C LEU A 120 18.16 2.13 -19.64
N PRO A 121 18.24 3.46 -19.86
CA PRO A 121 18.35 4.40 -18.76
C PRO A 121 17.15 4.35 -17.79
N ARG A 122 15.93 4.11 -18.30
CA ARG A 122 14.72 3.94 -17.47
C ARG A 122 14.78 2.65 -16.67
N VAL A 123 15.14 1.56 -17.33
CA VAL A 123 15.36 0.26 -16.69
C VAL A 123 16.40 0.38 -15.57
N GLY A 124 17.53 1.03 -15.82
CA GLY A 124 18.58 1.25 -14.82
C GLY A 124 18.11 2.03 -13.60
N LYS A 125 17.34 3.11 -13.84
CA LYS A 125 16.71 3.89 -12.73
C LYS A 125 15.72 3.03 -11.91
N GLY A 126 14.90 2.23 -12.58
CA GLY A 126 13.95 1.33 -11.93
C GLY A 126 14.63 0.25 -11.11
N LEU A 127 15.67 -0.41 -11.65
CA LEU A 127 16.47 -1.40 -10.92
C LEU A 127 17.15 -0.78 -9.69
N LYS A 128 17.70 0.43 -9.86
CA LYS A 128 18.28 1.16 -8.73
C LYS A 128 17.23 1.43 -7.64
N ALA A 129 16.07 1.94 -8.01
CA ALA A 129 14.99 2.23 -7.05
C ALA A 129 14.51 0.95 -6.33
N ALA A 130 14.33 -0.16 -7.06
CA ALA A 130 14.00 -1.46 -6.47
C ALA A 130 15.09 -1.95 -5.51
N THR A 131 16.38 -1.79 -5.87
CA THR A 131 17.50 -2.16 -5.01
C THR A 131 17.62 -1.24 -3.79
N ASP A 132 17.24 0.02 -3.90
CA ASP A 132 17.24 0.96 -2.77
C ASP A 132 16.26 0.52 -1.65
N ILE A 133 15.16 -0.15 -1.99
CA ILE A 133 14.24 -0.78 -1.02
C ILE A 133 14.97 -1.87 -0.22
N LEU A 134 15.69 -2.77 -0.90
CA LEU A 134 16.50 -3.80 -0.25
C LEU A 134 17.61 -3.18 0.62
N SER A 135 18.30 -2.16 0.10
CA SER A 135 19.35 -1.42 0.82
C SER A 135 18.82 -0.79 2.10
N GLY A 136 17.59 -0.25 2.06
CA GLY A 136 16.91 0.28 3.22
C GLY A 136 16.65 -0.79 4.30
N ARG A 137 16.30 -2.01 3.89
CA ARG A 137 16.13 -3.15 4.82
C ARG A 137 17.46 -3.60 5.43
N LEU A 138 18.53 -3.64 4.61
CA LEU A 138 19.88 -3.96 5.09
C LEU A 138 20.35 -2.92 6.11
N LYS A 139 20.23 -1.62 5.82
CA LYS A 139 20.57 -0.53 6.74
C LYS A 139 19.81 -0.62 8.08
N ARG A 140 18.54 -1.01 8.04
CA ARG A 140 17.70 -1.23 9.23
C ARG A 140 17.95 -2.60 9.89
N ARG A 141 18.93 -3.37 9.44
CA ARG A 141 19.28 -4.71 9.94
C ARG A 141 18.12 -5.71 9.90
N ARG A 142 17.20 -5.53 8.95
CA ARG A 142 16.06 -6.44 8.74
C ARG A 142 16.41 -7.62 7.84
N ILE A 143 17.49 -7.52 7.10
CA ILE A 143 18.10 -8.58 6.29
C ILE A 143 19.61 -8.52 6.48
N THR A 144 20.28 -9.66 6.28
CA THR A 144 21.73 -9.79 6.31
C THR A 144 22.36 -9.43 4.95
N LEU A 145 23.68 -9.20 4.93
CA LEU A 145 24.39 -8.93 3.68
C LEU A 145 24.28 -10.09 2.64
N PRO A 146 24.44 -11.37 3.03
CA PRO A 146 24.19 -12.48 2.11
C PRO A 146 22.77 -12.52 1.55
N GLU A 147 21.76 -12.24 2.37
CA GLU A 147 20.36 -12.15 1.92
C GLU A 147 20.17 -10.99 0.94
N PHE A 148 20.73 -9.82 1.23
CA PHE A 148 20.71 -8.69 0.31
C PHE A 148 21.31 -9.06 -1.05
N GLN A 149 22.46 -9.70 -1.07
CA GLN A 149 23.12 -10.13 -2.31
C GLN A 149 22.25 -11.14 -3.07
N ARG A 150 21.73 -12.15 -2.37
CA ARG A 150 20.83 -13.15 -2.97
C ARG A 150 19.56 -12.51 -3.54
N LEU A 151 18.90 -11.63 -2.80
CA LEU A 151 17.69 -10.96 -3.25
C LEU A 151 17.95 -10.02 -4.42
N THR A 152 19.05 -9.28 -4.40
CA THR A 152 19.43 -8.41 -5.52
C THR A 152 19.68 -9.21 -6.81
N ALA A 153 20.19 -10.41 -6.71
CA ALA A 153 20.42 -11.30 -7.87
C ALA A 153 19.11 -11.78 -8.54
N LEU A 154 17.95 -11.67 -7.83
CA LEU A 154 16.62 -11.97 -8.39
C LEU A 154 16.05 -10.81 -9.23
N LEU A 155 16.69 -9.64 -9.24
CA LEU A 155 16.29 -8.49 -10.04
C LEU A 155 17.08 -8.45 -11.34
N ALA A 156 16.38 -8.47 -12.47
CA ALA A 156 17.00 -8.26 -13.78
C ALA A 156 16.15 -7.31 -14.63
N GLY A 157 16.81 -6.57 -15.52
CA GLY A 157 16.15 -5.59 -16.38
C GLY A 157 16.29 -5.92 -17.86
N THR A 158 15.32 -5.45 -18.66
CA THR A 158 15.33 -5.61 -20.12
C THR A 158 14.58 -4.46 -20.80
N THR A 159 14.88 -4.20 -22.07
CA THR A 159 14.13 -3.28 -22.91
C THR A 159 13.14 -3.98 -23.86
N ASP A 160 13.23 -5.27 -23.97
CA ASP A 160 12.37 -6.14 -24.77
C ASP A 160 11.65 -7.18 -23.90
N TYR A 161 11.09 -8.24 -24.50
CA TYR A 161 10.45 -9.34 -23.79
C TYR A 161 11.39 -10.53 -23.53
N ALA A 162 12.71 -10.33 -23.56
CA ALA A 162 13.68 -11.38 -23.24
C ALA A 162 13.50 -11.87 -21.79
N GLY A 163 13.27 -13.16 -21.63
CA GLY A 163 13.04 -13.79 -20.34
C GLY A 163 11.57 -13.88 -19.91
N PHE A 164 10.63 -13.32 -20.67
CA PHE A 164 9.19 -13.41 -20.38
C PHE A 164 8.58 -14.77 -20.75
N GLN A 165 9.28 -15.60 -21.52
CA GLN A 165 8.81 -16.94 -21.92
C GLN A 165 8.63 -17.92 -20.76
N ARG A 166 9.00 -17.52 -19.55
CA ARG A 166 8.88 -18.36 -18.34
C ARG A 166 8.19 -17.63 -17.19
N THR A 167 7.54 -16.47 -17.44
CA THR A 167 6.85 -15.73 -16.40
C THR A 167 5.51 -16.37 -16.07
N ASP A 168 5.22 -16.47 -14.78
CA ASP A 168 3.94 -16.97 -14.27
C ASP A 168 2.90 -15.85 -14.20
N LEU A 169 3.36 -14.65 -13.85
CA LEU A 169 2.56 -13.43 -13.69
C LEU A 169 3.28 -12.24 -14.30
N VAL A 170 2.57 -11.41 -15.03
CA VAL A 170 3.05 -10.10 -15.49
C VAL A 170 2.22 -9.01 -14.85
N ILE A 171 2.85 -8.04 -14.21
CA ILE A 171 2.21 -6.82 -13.68
C ILE A 171 2.57 -5.65 -14.57
N GLU A 172 1.58 -5.02 -15.15
CA GLU A 172 1.72 -3.83 -15.98
C GLU A 172 1.50 -2.56 -15.12
N ALA A 173 2.47 -1.66 -15.16
CA ALA A 173 2.50 -0.38 -14.46
C ALA A 173 2.98 0.76 -15.37
N VAL A 174 2.49 0.78 -16.63
CA VAL A 174 2.74 1.85 -17.60
C VAL A 174 1.77 3.01 -17.41
N PHE A 175 1.89 4.06 -18.26
CA PHE A 175 0.99 5.21 -18.21
C PHE A 175 -0.49 4.81 -18.37
N GLU A 176 -1.37 5.60 -17.73
CA GLU A 176 -2.81 5.37 -17.65
C GLU A 176 -3.50 5.76 -18.96
N GLU A 177 -3.24 4.99 -20.02
CA GLU A 177 -3.77 5.17 -21.37
C GLU A 177 -4.24 3.82 -21.92
N LEU A 178 -5.51 3.73 -22.32
CA LEU A 178 -6.14 2.48 -22.75
C LEU A 178 -5.45 1.84 -23.96
N SER A 179 -5.13 2.63 -24.98
CA SER A 179 -4.46 2.15 -26.19
C SER A 179 -3.09 1.54 -25.89
N LEU A 180 -2.31 2.22 -25.02
CA LEU A 180 -1.01 1.72 -24.58
C LEU A 180 -1.15 0.42 -23.79
N LYS A 181 -2.10 0.33 -22.86
CA LYS A 181 -2.32 -0.86 -22.03
C LYS A 181 -2.77 -2.05 -22.87
N ARG A 182 -3.64 -1.87 -23.86
CA ARG A 182 -4.03 -2.91 -24.83
C ARG A 182 -2.84 -3.38 -25.66
N LYS A 183 -2.03 -2.45 -26.15
CA LYS A 183 -0.80 -2.80 -26.87
C LYS A 183 0.15 -3.63 -26.00
N VAL A 184 0.40 -3.20 -24.76
CA VAL A 184 1.26 -3.91 -23.82
C VAL A 184 0.70 -5.29 -23.48
N LEU A 185 -0.62 -5.42 -23.33
CA LEU A 185 -1.29 -6.70 -23.13
C LEU A 185 -1.05 -7.63 -24.32
N ALA A 186 -1.30 -7.18 -25.55
CA ALA A 186 -1.12 -7.98 -26.76
C ALA A 186 0.35 -8.43 -26.93
N ASP A 187 1.31 -7.52 -26.72
CA ASP A 187 2.74 -7.82 -26.77
C ASP A 187 3.14 -8.84 -25.68
N THR A 188 2.56 -8.72 -24.49
CA THR A 188 2.80 -9.63 -23.37
C THR A 188 2.24 -11.02 -23.64
N GLU A 189 1.01 -11.12 -24.17
CA GLU A 189 0.39 -12.39 -24.54
C GLU A 189 1.19 -13.13 -25.61
N ALA A 190 1.82 -12.41 -26.53
CA ALA A 190 2.68 -13.00 -27.55
C ALA A 190 4.02 -13.53 -26.98
N ALA A 191 4.50 -12.96 -25.87
CA ALA A 191 5.82 -13.24 -25.30
C ALA A 191 5.80 -14.19 -24.10
N THR A 192 4.62 -14.48 -23.54
CA THR A 192 4.46 -15.27 -22.31
C THR A 192 3.79 -16.61 -22.56
N PRO A 193 3.97 -17.60 -21.66
CA PRO A 193 3.27 -18.87 -21.72
C PRO A 193 1.72 -18.69 -21.74
N PRO A 194 1.00 -19.64 -22.34
CA PRO A 194 -0.48 -19.56 -22.41
C PRO A 194 -1.17 -19.47 -21.05
N GLU A 195 -0.57 -20.04 -20.01
CA GLU A 195 -1.07 -20.03 -18.62
C GLU A 195 -0.66 -18.82 -17.79
N SER A 196 0.17 -17.94 -18.35
CA SER A 196 0.63 -16.73 -17.67
C SER A 196 -0.51 -15.75 -17.44
N ILE A 197 -0.58 -15.19 -16.25
CA ILE A 197 -1.59 -14.19 -15.86
C ILE A 197 -1.05 -12.79 -16.18
N PHE A 198 -1.91 -11.93 -16.71
CA PHE A 198 -1.65 -10.51 -16.88
C PHE A 198 -2.44 -9.70 -15.86
N ALA A 199 -1.75 -8.94 -15.02
CA ALA A 199 -2.33 -8.03 -14.06
C ALA A 199 -2.01 -6.58 -14.43
N THR A 200 -3.01 -5.72 -14.47
CA THR A 200 -2.81 -4.28 -14.69
C THR A 200 -2.93 -3.50 -13.39
N ASN A 201 -2.01 -2.55 -13.18
CA ASN A 201 -2.02 -1.65 -12.02
C ASN A 201 -2.86 -0.37 -12.30
N THR A 202 -3.82 -0.45 -13.22
CA THR A 202 -4.71 0.68 -13.52
C THR A 202 -5.50 1.11 -12.27
N SER A 203 -5.76 2.41 -12.15
CA SER A 203 -6.59 2.97 -11.08
C SER A 203 -7.98 3.39 -11.57
N THR A 204 -8.17 3.61 -12.87
CA THR A 204 -9.38 4.22 -13.41
C THR A 204 -9.96 3.52 -14.64
N ILE A 205 -9.15 2.82 -15.41
CA ILE A 205 -9.60 2.15 -16.63
C ILE A 205 -10.28 0.82 -16.27
N PRO A 206 -11.53 0.57 -16.69
CA PRO A 206 -12.19 -0.71 -16.46
C PRO A 206 -11.37 -1.88 -17.04
N ILE A 207 -11.21 -2.94 -16.25
CA ILE A 207 -10.44 -4.11 -16.68
C ILE A 207 -11.05 -4.76 -17.93
N SER A 208 -12.38 -4.74 -18.04
CA SER A 208 -13.12 -5.20 -19.22
C SER A 208 -12.69 -4.49 -20.50
N ASP A 209 -12.42 -3.17 -20.41
CA ASP A 209 -12.01 -2.39 -21.56
C ASP A 209 -10.58 -2.71 -22.00
N ILE A 210 -9.69 -2.96 -21.05
CA ILE A 210 -8.33 -3.43 -21.34
C ILE A 210 -8.38 -4.84 -21.96
N ALA A 211 -9.20 -5.73 -21.39
CA ALA A 211 -9.30 -7.13 -21.81
C ALA A 211 -10.12 -7.34 -23.09
N ALA A 212 -10.83 -6.33 -23.61
CA ALA A 212 -11.74 -6.46 -24.74
C ALA A 212 -11.08 -7.03 -26.01
N GLU A 213 -9.79 -6.76 -26.21
CA GLU A 213 -9.02 -7.22 -27.37
C GLU A 213 -7.99 -8.31 -26.98
N ALA A 214 -8.07 -8.83 -25.74
CA ALA A 214 -7.17 -9.87 -25.27
C ALA A 214 -7.42 -11.20 -25.99
N ARG A 215 -6.35 -11.93 -26.27
CA ARG A 215 -6.44 -13.32 -26.74
C ARG A 215 -6.85 -14.28 -25.62
N ARG A 216 -6.54 -13.90 -24.37
CA ARG A 216 -6.77 -14.69 -23.15
C ARG A 216 -7.50 -13.86 -22.09
N PRO A 217 -8.73 -13.39 -22.36
CA PRO A 217 -9.41 -12.43 -21.47
C PRO A 217 -9.65 -13.01 -20.05
N GLY A 218 -9.78 -14.32 -19.90
CA GLY A 218 -9.92 -14.99 -18.61
C GLY A 218 -8.63 -14.99 -17.76
N GLN A 219 -7.52 -14.50 -18.29
CA GLN A 219 -6.24 -14.37 -17.56
C GLN A 219 -5.85 -12.90 -17.33
N VAL A 220 -6.74 -11.97 -17.61
CA VAL A 220 -6.54 -10.54 -17.35
C VAL A 220 -7.25 -10.16 -16.06
N LEU A 221 -6.53 -9.55 -15.14
CA LEU A 221 -7.09 -9.08 -13.87
C LEU A 221 -6.54 -7.70 -13.47
N GLY A 222 -7.20 -7.02 -12.54
CA GLY A 222 -6.72 -5.81 -11.91
C GLY A 222 -5.95 -6.13 -10.62
N MET A 223 -4.75 -5.53 -10.47
CA MET A 223 -3.95 -5.62 -9.25
C MET A 223 -3.44 -4.22 -8.91
N HIS A 224 -4.27 -3.47 -8.20
CA HIS A 224 -3.99 -2.07 -7.88
C HIS A 224 -3.14 -1.95 -6.61
N PHE A 225 -1.93 -1.44 -6.77
CA PHE A 225 -1.02 -1.14 -5.67
C PHE A 225 -1.15 0.32 -5.25
N PHE A 226 -1.15 0.57 -3.95
CA PHE A 226 -1.10 1.92 -3.39
C PHE A 226 0.34 2.36 -3.15
N SER A 227 0.58 3.67 -3.23
CA SER A 227 1.88 4.27 -2.93
C SER A 227 1.96 4.65 -1.43
N PRO A 228 3.09 4.36 -0.76
CA PRO A 228 4.21 3.55 -1.23
C PRO A 228 3.89 2.06 -1.29
N VAL A 229 4.56 1.31 -2.17
CA VAL A 229 4.31 -0.14 -2.36
C VAL A 229 4.99 -0.99 -1.28
N ASP A 230 5.99 -0.45 -0.55
CA ASP A 230 6.81 -1.11 0.48
C ASP A 230 6.22 -1.01 1.91
#